data_6f4a67b151457eaa17af3469f08e9b37
#
_entry.id   6f4a67b151457eaa17af3469f08e9b37
#
_cell.length_a   1.000
_cell.length_b   1.000
_cell.length_c   1.000
_cell.angle_alpha   90.00
_cell.angle_beta   90.00
_cell.angle_gamma   90.00
#
_symmetry.space_group_name_H-M   'P 1'
#
loop_
_entity.id
_entity.type
_entity.pdbx_description
1 polymer ?
#
loop_
_entity_poly.entity_id
_entity_poly.type
_entity_poly.pdbx_seq_one_letter_code
_entity_poly.pdbx_strand_id
1 'polypeptide(L)'
;MKKAFVILLTGIMMTSAVSCGGGGNSAASSAPAAEAPAAEEPAEEAPAEAEATEEPEEVEMNVPEDPMTYEEYAAAEIDSEVVIKGAIQGKQAYYGEKSVATIYLQDENGGAYFLYELPCTEKEYELMEKGKFLKVKGYKAEWSGEVEVIDAVWQFEDGEYVAEAEDVTALLGTDELAGKQNKFVAFKGMTVEAIGDGDAAYLYNWDGSGQEGDDLYFNVSVNGATYQFTVESYLCGPDTDVYKAVKELKVGDVVDLEGFLYWYEGPNPHITAVTVQ
;
A
#
# COMPACT_ATOMS: atom_id res chain seq x y z
N MET A 1 21.57 -18.97 31.78
CA MET A 1 22.06 -17.81 32.55
C MET A 1 21.34 -16.59 32.00
N LYS A 2 20.32 -16.09 32.74
CA LYS A 2 19.47 -14.97 32.32
C LYS A 2 20.23 -13.66 32.57
N LYS A 3 20.44 -12.84 31.56
CA LYS A 3 20.91 -11.47 31.71
C LYS A 3 19.73 -10.54 31.57
N ALA A 4 19.33 -9.93 32.69
CA ALA A 4 18.35 -8.86 32.73
C ALA A 4 19.04 -7.54 32.35
N PHE A 5 18.46 -6.79 31.41
CA PHE A 5 18.88 -5.41 31.11
C PHE A 5 17.88 -4.46 31.79
N VAL A 6 18.40 -3.67 32.72
CA VAL A 6 17.65 -2.60 33.40
C VAL A 6 17.95 -1.32 32.63
N ILE A 7 16.94 -0.68 32.08
CA ILE A 7 17.03 0.67 31.50
C ILE A 7 16.52 1.67 32.51
N LEU A 8 17.41 2.58 32.91
CA LEU A 8 17.18 3.66 33.84
C LEU A 8 16.61 4.86 33.08
N LEU A 9 15.37 5.28 33.38
CA LEU A 9 14.78 6.54 32.90
C LEU A 9 15.26 7.69 33.79
N THR A 10 15.99 8.63 33.20
CA THR A 10 16.27 9.94 33.81
C THR A 10 15.37 11.00 33.18
N GLY A 11 14.41 11.47 33.95
CA GLY A 11 13.58 12.61 33.58
C GLY A 11 14.35 13.94 33.77
N ILE A 12 14.16 14.84 32.80
CA ILE A 12 14.53 16.25 32.95
C ILE A 12 13.29 17.09 32.75
N MET A 13 12.84 17.69 33.87
CA MET A 13 11.87 18.80 33.87
C MET A 13 12.60 20.09 33.52
N MET A 14 12.13 20.85 32.55
CA MET A 14 12.42 22.28 32.42
C MET A 14 11.11 23.07 32.39
N THR A 15 10.92 23.82 33.44
CA THR A 15 9.95 24.91 33.59
C THR A 15 10.47 26.15 32.89
N SER A 16 9.64 26.83 32.09
CA SER A 16 9.91 28.20 31.66
C SER A 16 8.66 29.06 31.72
N ALA A 17 8.83 30.18 32.33
CA ALA A 17 7.87 31.13 32.78
C ALA A 17 7.30 32.02 31.66
N VAL A 18 6.07 32.45 31.92
CA VAL A 18 5.28 33.47 31.25
C VAL A 18 5.94 34.87 31.35
N SER A 19 5.90 35.65 30.25
CA SER A 19 5.99 37.11 30.29
C SER A 19 5.03 37.74 29.28
N CYS A 20 4.10 38.53 29.80
CA CYS A 20 3.16 39.41 29.10
C CYS A 20 3.79 40.76 28.74
N GLY A 21 3.26 41.39 27.69
CA GLY A 21 3.32 42.82 27.37
C GLY A 21 3.52 43.02 25.87
N GLY A 22 2.70 43.61 25.07
CA GLY A 22 1.84 44.75 25.18
C GLY A 22 2.18 45.73 24.06
N GLY A 23 1.26 45.93 23.09
CA GLY A 23 0.98 47.20 22.46
C GLY A 23 1.73 47.65 21.19
N GLY A 24 0.96 47.93 20.13
CA GLY A 24 1.13 49.17 19.37
C GLY A 24 1.54 49.15 17.90
N ASN A 25 0.56 49.13 17.05
CA ASN A 25 0.29 50.07 15.92
C ASN A 25 1.26 50.32 14.75
N SER A 26 0.70 50.10 13.56
CA SER A 26 0.75 50.86 12.29
C SER A 26 2.08 51.22 11.63
N ALA A 27 2.24 50.88 10.38
CA ALA A 27 2.07 51.70 9.18
C ALA A 27 2.69 51.07 7.94
N ALA A 28 1.99 51.23 6.83
CA ALA A 28 2.34 50.89 5.48
C ALA A 28 3.58 51.63 4.97
N SER A 29 4.36 51.06 4.06
CA SER A 29 5.00 51.75 2.94
C SER A 29 5.52 50.79 1.87
N SER A 30 4.85 50.77 0.75
CA SER A 30 5.28 50.89 -0.66
C SER A 30 6.65 50.34 -1.07
N ALA A 31 6.55 49.66 -2.22
CA ALA A 31 7.58 49.16 -3.12
C ALA A 31 8.53 50.28 -3.66
N PRO A 32 9.63 49.92 -4.32
CA PRO A 32 9.52 49.92 -5.77
C PRO A 32 10.20 48.77 -6.53
N ALA A 33 9.72 48.58 -7.75
CA ALA A 33 10.27 47.76 -8.80
C ALA A 33 11.52 48.37 -9.42
N ALA A 34 12.44 47.54 -9.91
CA ALA A 34 13.38 47.82 -10.98
C ALA A 34 13.88 46.48 -11.53
N GLU A 35 13.50 46.11 -12.69
CA GLU A 35 14.06 46.27 -14.02
C GLU A 35 15.09 45.20 -14.37
N ALA A 36 14.71 44.44 -15.38
CA ALA A 36 15.57 43.53 -16.15
C ALA A 36 16.46 44.36 -17.11
N PRO A 37 17.54 43.82 -17.60
CA PRO A 37 17.85 44.01 -19.00
C PRO A 37 17.90 42.73 -19.83
N ALA A 38 17.55 42.98 -21.10
CA ALA A 38 17.32 42.05 -22.17
C ALA A 38 18.62 41.59 -22.85
N ALA A 39 18.48 40.40 -23.47
CA ALA A 39 18.98 39.95 -24.76
C ALA A 39 20.46 40.16 -25.13
N GLU A 40 21.06 39.04 -25.51
CA GLU A 40 21.83 38.86 -26.75
C GLU A 40 21.90 37.38 -27.11
N GLU A 41 21.22 36.96 -28.18
CA GLU A 41 21.66 35.86 -29.04
C GLU A 41 22.75 36.42 -29.98
N PRO A 42 23.73 35.57 -30.43
CA PRO A 42 23.52 34.94 -31.73
C PRO A 42 24.24 33.58 -31.98
N ALA A 43 23.69 32.94 -33.04
CA ALA A 43 24.31 32.08 -34.04
C ALA A 43 24.61 30.61 -33.73
N GLU A 44 23.76 29.74 -34.23
CA GLU A 44 23.91 28.79 -35.34
C GLU A 44 25.26 28.06 -35.44
N GLU A 45 25.19 26.74 -35.13
CA GLU A 45 25.86 25.67 -35.89
C GLU A 45 25.19 24.33 -35.57
N ALA A 46 24.59 23.69 -36.59
CA ALA A 46 24.24 22.28 -36.62
C ALA A 46 25.35 21.56 -37.43
N PRO A 47 25.40 20.23 -37.51
CA PRO A 47 24.71 19.15 -36.83
C PRO A 47 25.71 18.19 -36.18
N ALA A 48 25.41 17.61 -35.05
CA ALA A 48 26.10 16.41 -34.53
C ALA A 48 25.11 15.25 -34.49
N GLU A 49 25.56 14.20 -35.07
CA GLU A 49 25.06 12.86 -35.21
C GLU A 49 24.07 12.40 -34.13
N ALA A 50 22.99 11.79 -34.62
CA ALA A 50 22.11 10.97 -33.80
C ALA A 50 22.95 9.86 -33.15
N GLU A 51 23.25 10.00 -31.86
CA GLU A 51 23.57 8.87 -31.02
C GLU A 51 22.30 7.99 -30.98
N ALA A 52 22.41 6.81 -31.54
CA ALA A 52 21.43 5.77 -31.37
C ALA A 52 21.27 5.54 -29.86
N THR A 53 20.10 5.90 -29.35
CA THR A 53 19.67 5.48 -28.02
C THR A 53 19.60 3.96 -28.10
N GLU A 54 20.60 3.28 -27.57
CA GLU A 54 20.52 1.84 -27.31
C GLU A 54 19.31 1.68 -26.38
N GLU A 55 18.27 0.98 -26.87
CA GLU A 55 17.21 0.48 -26.01
C GLU A 55 17.90 -0.29 -24.87
N PRO A 56 17.52 -0.07 -23.59
CA PRO A 56 18.10 -0.84 -22.50
C PRO A 56 17.83 -2.31 -22.82
N GLU A 57 18.92 -3.10 -22.88
CA GLU A 57 18.83 -4.56 -22.99
C GLU A 57 17.86 -5.03 -21.91
N GLU A 58 16.80 -5.75 -22.30
CA GLU A 58 15.91 -6.46 -21.37
C GLU A 58 16.82 -7.40 -20.57
N VAL A 59 17.05 -7.07 -19.31
CA VAL A 59 17.72 -7.96 -18.38
C VAL A 59 16.74 -9.10 -18.15
N GLU A 60 16.92 -10.24 -18.84
CA GLU A 60 16.19 -11.46 -18.51
C GLU A 60 16.51 -11.81 -17.06
N MET A 61 15.64 -11.38 -16.13
CA MET A 61 15.69 -11.83 -14.77
C MET A 61 15.27 -13.30 -14.77
N ASN A 62 16.23 -14.18 -14.60
CA ASN A 62 16.01 -15.63 -14.62
C ASN A 62 16.04 -16.16 -13.17
N VAL A 63 14.95 -16.77 -12.74
CA VAL A 63 14.82 -17.47 -11.47
C VAL A 63 14.86 -18.97 -11.75
N PRO A 64 16.05 -19.62 -11.76
CA PRO A 64 16.19 -21.01 -12.15
C PRO A 64 15.69 -22.02 -11.11
N GLU A 65 15.57 -21.61 -9.85
CA GLU A 65 15.17 -22.47 -8.75
C GLU A 65 13.69 -22.85 -8.83
N ASP A 66 13.33 -24.02 -8.30
CA ASP A 66 11.93 -24.45 -8.17
C ASP A 66 11.25 -23.65 -7.02
N PRO A 67 9.98 -23.25 -7.19
CA PRO A 67 9.26 -22.52 -6.13
C PRO A 67 8.94 -23.46 -4.95
N MET A 68 8.99 -22.87 -3.74
CA MET A 68 8.53 -23.48 -2.50
C MET A 68 7.01 -23.71 -2.53
N THR A 69 6.53 -24.71 -1.81
CA THR A 69 5.12 -24.75 -1.41
C THR A 69 4.80 -23.62 -0.43
N TYR A 70 3.51 -23.27 -0.30
CA TYR A 70 3.12 -22.24 0.67
C TYR A 70 3.47 -22.63 2.12
N GLU A 71 3.34 -23.92 2.47
CA GLU A 71 3.73 -24.43 3.79
C GLU A 71 5.23 -24.22 4.06
N GLU A 72 6.09 -24.48 3.06
CA GLU A 72 7.53 -24.23 3.17
C GLU A 72 7.84 -22.74 3.30
N TYR A 73 7.18 -21.88 2.51
CA TYR A 73 7.28 -20.42 2.63
C TYR A 73 6.80 -19.95 4.01
N ALA A 74 5.65 -20.42 4.48
CA ALA A 74 5.11 -20.02 5.78
C ALA A 74 6.05 -20.42 6.93
N ALA A 75 6.70 -21.58 6.83
CA ALA A 75 7.66 -22.08 7.82
C ALA A 75 9.06 -21.46 7.71
N ALA A 76 9.38 -20.79 6.60
CA ALA A 76 10.68 -20.14 6.40
C ALA A 76 10.87 -19.02 7.42
N GLU A 77 12.10 -18.88 7.93
CA GLU A 77 12.45 -17.82 8.89
C GLU A 77 12.41 -16.44 8.21
N ILE A 78 12.16 -15.40 8.98
CA ILE A 78 12.33 -14.01 8.53
C ILE A 78 13.82 -13.81 8.17
N ASP A 79 14.09 -12.95 7.17
CA ASP A 79 15.39 -12.70 6.56
C ASP A 79 15.96 -13.89 5.75
N SER A 80 15.20 -14.98 5.55
CA SER A 80 15.63 -16.07 4.68
C SER A 80 15.29 -15.83 3.22
N GLU A 81 16.13 -16.35 2.31
CA GLU A 81 15.85 -16.36 0.88
C GLU A 81 14.70 -17.33 0.58
N VAL A 82 13.74 -16.89 -0.21
CA VAL A 82 12.57 -17.67 -0.62
C VAL A 82 12.39 -17.60 -2.14
N VAL A 83 11.83 -18.67 -2.69
CA VAL A 83 11.39 -18.72 -4.09
C VAL A 83 9.92 -19.08 -4.08
N ILE A 84 9.08 -18.22 -4.62
CA ILE A 84 7.62 -18.38 -4.65
C ILE A 84 7.09 -18.30 -6.07
N LYS A 85 5.90 -18.84 -6.29
CA LYS A 85 5.15 -18.67 -7.54
C LYS A 85 3.70 -18.39 -7.22
N GLY A 86 3.13 -17.35 -7.83
CA GLY A 86 1.73 -17.01 -7.68
C GLY A 86 1.24 -16.15 -8.84
N ALA A 87 -0.07 -16.12 -9.03
CA ALA A 87 -0.72 -15.26 -9.99
C ALA A 87 -1.04 -13.90 -9.38
N ILE A 88 -0.86 -12.85 -10.14
CA ILE A 88 -1.17 -11.47 -9.75
C ILE A 88 -2.66 -11.36 -9.49
N GLN A 89 -3.05 -10.92 -8.29
CA GLN A 89 -4.44 -10.65 -7.93
C GLN A 89 -4.73 -9.15 -7.86
N GLY A 90 -3.73 -8.36 -7.50
CA GLY A 90 -3.78 -6.90 -7.47
C GLY A 90 -2.38 -6.31 -7.47
N LYS A 91 -2.27 -5.09 -7.93
CA LYS A 91 -1.02 -4.31 -7.89
C LYS A 91 -1.31 -2.85 -7.60
N GLN A 92 -0.45 -2.22 -6.81
CA GLN A 92 -0.49 -0.78 -6.59
C GLN A 92 -0.03 -0.03 -7.84
N ALA A 93 -0.28 1.26 -7.90
CA ALA A 93 0.22 2.13 -8.96
C ALA A 93 1.75 2.05 -9.07
N TYR A 94 2.24 2.12 -10.30
CA TYR A 94 3.69 2.11 -10.56
C TYR A 94 4.39 3.29 -9.88
N TYR A 95 5.41 2.99 -9.08
CA TYR A 95 6.21 4.03 -8.45
C TYR A 95 7.44 4.35 -9.30
N GLY A 96 7.27 5.28 -10.25
CA GLY A 96 8.28 5.60 -11.26
C GLY A 96 9.58 6.18 -10.71
N GLU A 97 9.56 6.87 -9.56
CA GLU A 97 10.79 7.41 -8.94
C GLU A 97 11.76 6.32 -8.51
N LYS A 98 11.26 5.16 -8.11
CA LYS A 98 12.07 4.00 -7.72
C LYS A 98 12.09 2.89 -8.77
N SER A 99 11.23 2.96 -9.80
CA SER A 99 11.00 1.89 -10.77
C SER A 99 10.60 0.57 -10.10
N VAL A 100 9.53 0.62 -9.32
CA VAL A 100 9.02 -0.53 -8.56
C VAL A 100 7.50 -0.64 -8.61
N ALA A 101 7.00 -1.85 -8.32
CA ALA A 101 5.59 -2.14 -8.10
C ALA A 101 5.39 -2.94 -6.81
N THR A 102 4.29 -2.71 -6.10
CA THR A 102 3.85 -3.53 -4.97
C THR A 102 2.68 -4.39 -5.42
N ILE A 103 2.74 -5.70 -5.15
CA ILE A 103 1.87 -6.69 -5.80
C ILE A 103 1.36 -7.72 -4.82
N TYR A 104 0.07 -8.05 -4.89
CA TYR A 104 -0.54 -9.20 -4.24
C TYR A 104 -0.56 -10.40 -5.18
N LEU A 105 0.08 -11.50 -4.80
CA LEU A 105 0.06 -12.77 -5.51
C LEU A 105 -0.77 -13.80 -4.73
N GLN A 106 -1.40 -14.72 -5.46
CA GLN A 106 -2.02 -15.90 -4.88
C GLN A 106 -1.80 -17.12 -5.77
N ASP A 107 -1.48 -18.26 -5.18
CA ASP A 107 -1.37 -19.51 -5.90
C ASP A 107 -2.70 -20.28 -5.94
N GLU A 108 -2.79 -21.28 -6.83
CA GLU A 108 -4.00 -22.10 -7.01
C GLU A 108 -4.33 -22.99 -5.79
N ASN A 109 -3.38 -23.18 -4.85
CA ASN A 109 -3.54 -23.97 -3.64
C ASN A 109 -3.93 -23.11 -2.43
N GLY A 110 -4.11 -21.79 -2.65
CA GLY A 110 -4.55 -20.83 -1.64
C GLY A 110 -3.42 -20.22 -0.82
N GLY A 111 -2.17 -20.37 -1.24
CA GLY A 111 -1.04 -19.58 -0.75
C GLY A 111 -1.14 -18.15 -1.24
N ALA A 112 -0.78 -17.17 -0.40
CA ALA A 112 -0.83 -15.76 -0.74
C ALA A 112 0.44 -15.04 -0.29
N TYR A 113 0.87 -14.07 -1.08
CA TYR A 113 2.15 -13.40 -0.91
C TYR A 113 2.00 -11.91 -1.23
N PHE A 114 2.71 -11.08 -0.48
CA PHE A 114 2.83 -9.65 -0.73
C PHE A 114 4.25 -9.33 -1.17
N LEU A 115 4.40 -8.78 -2.37
CA LEU A 115 5.68 -8.32 -2.90
C LEU A 115 5.79 -6.83 -2.69
N TYR A 116 6.69 -6.41 -1.84
CA TYR A 116 6.92 -5.00 -1.57
C TYR A 116 8.04 -4.46 -2.47
N GLU A 117 7.76 -3.36 -3.17
CA GLU A 117 8.70 -2.65 -4.04
C GLU A 117 9.47 -3.58 -5.02
N LEU A 118 8.74 -4.46 -5.72
CA LEU A 118 9.31 -5.33 -6.75
C LEU A 118 9.92 -4.49 -7.87
N PRO A 119 11.25 -4.59 -8.14
CA PRO A 119 11.88 -3.83 -9.22
C PRO A 119 11.31 -4.19 -10.58
N CYS A 120 10.87 -3.21 -11.35
CA CYS A 120 10.38 -3.41 -12.71
C CYS A 120 10.40 -2.08 -13.49
N THR A 121 10.48 -2.19 -14.81
CA THR A 121 10.23 -1.05 -15.69
C THR A 121 8.73 -0.78 -15.83
N GLU A 122 8.35 0.42 -16.27
CA GLU A 122 6.95 0.76 -16.55
C GLU A 122 6.33 -0.20 -17.58
N LYS A 123 7.08 -0.58 -18.61
CA LYS A 123 6.64 -1.54 -19.63
C LYS A 123 6.36 -2.92 -19.04
N GLU A 124 7.21 -3.42 -18.14
CA GLU A 124 7.00 -4.68 -17.44
C GLU A 124 5.79 -4.57 -16.49
N TYR A 125 5.65 -3.46 -15.78
CA TYR A 125 4.49 -3.17 -14.96
C TYR A 125 3.18 -3.22 -15.76
N GLU A 126 3.14 -2.66 -16.97
CA GLU A 126 1.97 -2.73 -17.84
C GLU A 126 1.62 -4.18 -18.22
N LEU A 127 2.62 -5.04 -18.40
CA LEU A 127 2.43 -6.45 -18.71
C LEU A 127 1.99 -7.31 -17.50
N MET A 128 2.15 -6.81 -16.27
CA MET A 128 1.71 -7.47 -15.03
C MET A 128 0.20 -7.37 -14.85
N GLU A 129 -0.55 -8.07 -15.70
CA GLU A 129 -2.01 -8.10 -15.64
C GLU A 129 -2.50 -9.09 -14.59
N LYS A 130 -3.70 -8.82 -14.02
CA LYS A 130 -4.37 -9.74 -13.10
C LYS A 130 -4.52 -11.13 -13.73
N GLY A 131 -4.15 -12.15 -12.97
CA GLY A 131 -4.20 -13.55 -13.37
C GLY A 131 -2.87 -14.10 -13.91
N LYS A 132 -1.94 -13.28 -14.38
CA LYS A 132 -0.63 -13.74 -14.86
C LYS A 132 0.26 -14.22 -13.73
N PHE A 133 0.97 -15.31 -13.95
CA PHE A 133 1.90 -15.86 -12.97
C PHE A 133 3.25 -15.15 -12.99
N LEU A 134 3.77 -14.91 -11.79
CA LEU A 134 5.16 -14.55 -11.55
C LEU A 134 5.83 -15.66 -10.75
N LYS A 135 7.08 -15.95 -11.07
CA LYS A 135 8.03 -16.67 -10.21
C LYS A 135 9.01 -15.64 -9.66
N VAL A 136 9.16 -15.62 -8.36
CA VAL A 136 9.86 -14.56 -7.63
C VAL A 136 10.83 -15.18 -6.65
N LYS A 137 12.06 -14.68 -6.62
CA LYS A 137 13.08 -15.01 -5.64
C LYS A 137 13.46 -13.72 -4.89
N GLY A 138 13.34 -13.75 -3.58
CA GLY A 138 13.61 -12.60 -2.73
C GLY A 138 13.84 -13.02 -1.29
N TYR A 139 13.70 -12.08 -0.36
CA TYR A 139 13.83 -12.34 1.06
C TYR A 139 12.51 -12.17 1.77
N LYS A 140 12.15 -13.13 2.62
CA LYS A 140 10.98 -13.03 3.48
C LYS A 140 11.26 -12.00 4.56
N ALA A 141 10.42 -10.98 4.67
CA ALA A 141 10.53 -9.92 5.66
C ALA A 141 9.23 -9.77 6.46
N GLU A 142 9.29 -9.01 7.54
CA GLU A 142 8.11 -8.62 8.31
C GLU A 142 8.21 -7.13 8.63
N TRP A 143 7.16 -6.39 8.31
CA TRP A 143 7.01 -4.99 8.67
C TRP A 143 5.70 -4.74 9.39
N SER A 144 5.75 -4.35 10.68
CA SER A 144 4.57 -4.08 11.51
C SER A 144 3.53 -5.23 11.53
N GLY A 145 4.01 -6.48 11.39
CA GLY A 145 3.19 -7.69 11.33
C GLY A 145 2.78 -8.12 9.92
N GLU A 146 3.02 -7.30 8.89
CA GLU A 146 2.86 -7.72 7.49
C GLU A 146 4.03 -8.58 7.06
N VAL A 147 3.73 -9.80 6.56
CA VAL A 147 4.75 -10.71 6.01
C VAL A 147 4.87 -10.48 4.51
N GLU A 148 6.03 -10.04 4.09
CA GLU A 148 6.29 -9.60 2.73
C GLU A 148 7.52 -10.26 2.11
N VAL A 149 7.68 -10.16 0.81
CA VAL A 149 8.90 -10.52 0.07
C VAL A 149 9.51 -9.25 -0.49
N ILE A 150 10.78 -9.03 -0.14
CA ILE A 150 11.55 -7.83 -0.50
C ILE A 150 12.81 -8.19 -1.30
N ASP A 151 13.47 -7.17 -1.86
CA ASP A 151 14.75 -7.30 -2.59
C ASP A 151 14.70 -8.42 -3.65
N ALA A 152 13.59 -8.47 -4.38
CA ALA A 152 13.26 -9.60 -5.22
C ALA A 152 13.70 -9.43 -6.69
N VAL A 153 14.03 -10.55 -7.32
CA VAL A 153 14.09 -10.74 -8.77
C VAL A 153 12.95 -11.66 -9.19
N TRP A 154 12.51 -11.55 -10.45
CA TRP A 154 11.30 -12.23 -10.87
C TRP A 154 11.33 -12.56 -12.38
N GLN A 155 10.42 -13.40 -12.79
CA GLN A 155 10.12 -13.67 -14.20
C GLN A 155 8.64 -13.97 -14.38
N PHE A 156 8.11 -13.75 -15.58
CA PHE A 156 6.80 -14.29 -15.95
C PHE A 156 6.85 -15.82 -16.06
N GLU A 157 5.74 -16.45 -15.69
CA GLU A 157 5.52 -17.89 -15.88
C GLU A 157 4.23 -18.11 -16.68
N ASP A 158 4.18 -19.23 -17.40
CA ASP A 158 2.98 -19.63 -18.14
C ASP A 158 1.82 -19.96 -17.19
N GLY A 159 0.62 -19.69 -17.67
CA GLY A 159 -0.63 -19.97 -16.95
C GLY A 159 -1.41 -18.71 -16.62
N GLU A 160 -2.64 -18.91 -16.13
CA GLU A 160 -3.53 -17.84 -15.68
C GLU A 160 -4.38 -18.35 -14.51
N TYR A 161 -4.48 -17.57 -13.45
CA TYR A 161 -5.32 -17.87 -12.30
C TYR A 161 -5.84 -16.58 -11.66
N VAL A 162 -7.15 -16.52 -11.47
CA VAL A 162 -7.81 -15.45 -10.73
C VAL A 162 -8.51 -16.06 -9.53
N ALA A 163 -8.11 -15.66 -8.34
CA ALA A 163 -8.69 -16.15 -7.09
C ALA A 163 -10.13 -15.64 -6.90
N GLU A 164 -10.98 -16.49 -6.33
CA GLU A 164 -12.26 -16.06 -5.76
C GLU A 164 -12.03 -15.57 -4.31
N ALA A 165 -12.78 -14.53 -3.90
CA ALA A 165 -12.66 -14.00 -2.54
C ALA A 165 -13.15 -15.04 -1.51
N GLU A 166 -12.27 -15.44 -0.58
CA GLU A 166 -12.62 -16.34 0.52
C GLU A 166 -13.39 -15.58 1.61
N ASP A 167 -14.61 -16.04 1.96
CA ASP A 167 -15.37 -15.44 3.07
C ASP A 167 -14.69 -15.72 4.41
N VAL A 168 -14.12 -14.69 5.01
CA VAL A 168 -13.43 -14.74 6.31
C VAL A 168 -14.19 -13.97 7.41
N THR A 169 -15.45 -13.60 7.18
CA THR A 169 -16.27 -12.82 8.13
C THR A 169 -16.30 -13.45 9.52
N ALA A 170 -16.41 -14.77 9.59
CA ALA A 170 -16.45 -15.51 10.86
C ALA A 170 -15.11 -15.55 11.60
N LEU A 171 -14.00 -15.23 10.94
CA LEU A 171 -12.66 -15.20 11.52
C LEU A 171 -12.29 -13.84 12.13
N LEU A 172 -13.08 -12.79 11.86
CA LEU A 172 -12.84 -11.47 12.45
C LEU A 172 -12.78 -11.54 13.97
N GLY A 173 -11.71 -11.01 14.55
CA GLY A 173 -11.46 -11.01 15.99
C GLY A 173 -10.90 -12.34 16.53
N THR A 174 -10.53 -13.28 15.68
CA THR A 174 -9.87 -14.53 16.07
C THR A 174 -8.42 -14.59 15.60
N ASP A 175 -7.57 -15.37 16.27
CA ASP A 175 -6.18 -15.57 15.86
C ASP A 175 -6.06 -16.32 14.51
N GLU A 176 -7.10 -17.03 14.08
CA GLU A 176 -7.12 -17.79 12.82
C GLU A 176 -7.08 -16.84 11.59
N LEU A 177 -7.52 -15.59 11.75
CA LEU A 177 -7.50 -14.61 10.67
C LEU A 177 -6.08 -14.33 10.17
N ALA A 178 -5.07 -14.35 11.05
CA ALA A 178 -3.67 -14.15 10.68
C ALA A 178 -3.17 -15.18 9.64
N GLY A 179 -3.72 -16.40 9.66
CA GLY A 179 -3.42 -17.42 8.64
C GLY A 179 -4.00 -17.13 7.24
N LYS A 180 -4.73 -16.03 7.09
CA LYS A 180 -5.30 -15.56 5.81
C LYS A 180 -4.62 -14.32 5.27
N GLN A 181 -3.53 -13.88 5.90
CA GLN A 181 -2.79 -12.70 5.49
C GLN A 181 -2.45 -12.74 3.99
N ASN A 182 -2.55 -11.59 3.33
CA ASN A 182 -2.31 -11.38 1.90
C ASN A 182 -3.31 -12.04 0.93
N LYS A 183 -4.25 -12.85 1.43
CA LYS A 183 -5.28 -13.46 0.58
C LYS A 183 -6.29 -12.43 0.08
N PHE A 184 -6.84 -12.73 -1.09
CA PHE A 184 -8.06 -12.10 -1.57
C PHE A 184 -9.25 -12.69 -0.79
N VAL A 185 -9.91 -11.84 -0.01
CA VAL A 185 -10.93 -12.24 0.98
C VAL A 185 -12.22 -11.44 0.81
N ALA A 186 -13.30 -11.98 1.40
CA ALA A 186 -14.59 -11.30 1.49
C ALA A 186 -15.04 -11.16 2.96
N PHE A 187 -15.76 -10.07 3.24
CA PHE A 187 -16.45 -9.82 4.50
C PHE A 187 -17.93 -9.55 4.18
N LYS A 188 -18.84 -10.36 4.70
CA LYS A 188 -20.24 -10.35 4.32
C LYS A 188 -21.14 -9.76 5.40
N GLY A 189 -22.16 -8.99 4.98
CA GLY A 189 -23.18 -8.44 5.87
C GLY A 189 -22.64 -7.51 6.94
N MET A 190 -21.60 -6.74 6.62
CA MET A 190 -21.00 -5.78 7.52
C MET A 190 -21.88 -4.52 7.61
N THR A 191 -22.07 -3.97 8.81
CA THR A 191 -22.80 -2.70 8.99
C THR A 191 -21.80 -1.54 9.05
N VAL A 192 -22.01 -0.52 8.24
CA VAL A 192 -21.19 0.70 8.24
C VAL A 192 -21.43 1.47 9.53
N GLU A 193 -20.36 1.79 10.26
CA GLU A 193 -20.39 2.53 11.51
C GLU A 193 -19.78 3.94 11.34
N ALA A 194 -20.11 4.82 12.25
CA ALA A 194 -19.49 6.14 12.27
C ALA A 194 -17.98 6.05 12.56
N ILE A 195 -17.20 6.94 11.94
CA ILE A 195 -15.77 7.08 12.18
C ILE A 195 -15.40 8.53 12.54
N GLY A 196 -14.45 8.69 13.44
CA GLY A 196 -14.05 10.03 13.94
C GLY A 196 -15.09 10.68 14.82
N ASP A 197 -15.05 12.01 14.90
CA ASP A 197 -15.95 12.84 15.69
C ASP A 197 -17.19 13.20 14.87
N GLY A 198 -18.27 12.42 14.98
CA GLY A 198 -19.55 12.70 14.30
C GLY A 198 -20.16 11.51 13.59
N ASP A 199 -20.94 11.76 12.53
CA ASP A 199 -21.68 10.76 11.77
C ASP A 199 -21.04 10.46 10.40
N ALA A 200 -19.75 10.71 10.23
CA ALA A 200 -19.04 10.41 9.00
C ALA A 200 -18.94 8.89 8.79
N ALA A 201 -19.21 8.44 7.56
CA ALA A 201 -19.07 7.02 7.19
C ALA A 201 -17.64 6.67 6.80
N TYR A 202 -16.81 7.64 6.46
CA TYR A 202 -15.39 7.47 6.12
C TYR A 202 -14.59 8.72 6.47
N LEU A 203 -13.26 8.58 6.53
CA LEU A 203 -12.29 9.68 6.63
C LEU A 203 -11.25 9.54 5.51
N TYR A 204 -10.70 10.68 5.08
CA TYR A 204 -9.44 10.70 4.35
C TYR A 204 -8.29 10.61 5.34
N ASN A 205 -7.39 9.67 5.15
CA ASN A 205 -6.38 9.24 6.11
C ASN A 205 -6.98 8.76 7.45
N TRP A 206 -6.17 8.02 8.20
CA TRP A 206 -6.56 7.39 9.46
C TRP A 206 -7.01 8.38 10.56
N ASP A 207 -6.54 9.63 10.50
CA ASP A 207 -6.81 10.69 11.47
C ASP A 207 -7.72 11.81 10.94
N GLY A 208 -8.22 11.68 9.70
CA GLY A 208 -9.06 12.66 9.05
C GLY A 208 -8.31 13.91 8.54
N SER A 209 -6.99 13.89 8.51
CA SER A 209 -6.16 15.01 8.02
C SER A 209 -6.04 15.07 6.49
N GLY A 210 -6.51 14.02 5.79
CA GLY A 210 -6.36 13.86 4.36
C GLY A 210 -7.38 14.64 3.52
N GLN A 211 -7.28 14.44 2.21
CA GLN A 211 -8.10 15.07 1.20
C GLN A 211 -8.44 14.09 0.08
N GLU A 212 -9.22 14.51 -0.90
CA GLU A 212 -9.52 13.72 -2.10
C GLU A 212 -8.25 13.20 -2.76
N GLY A 213 -8.18 11.89 -2.97
CA GLY A 213 -7.01 11.20 -3.53
C GLY A 213 -6.16 10.48 -2.48
N ASP A 214 -6.33 10.78 -1.20
CA ASP A 214 -5.70 10.04 -0.11
C ASP A 214 -6.51 8.78 0.23
N ASP A 215 -5.96 7.92 1.08
CA ASP A 215 -6.62 6.70 1.54
C ASP A 215 -7.96 6.99 2.21
N LEU A 216 -8.93 6.10 2.01
CA LEU A 216 -10.21 6.15 2.71
C LEU A 216 -10.21 5.12 3.84
N TYR A 217 -10.47 5.58 5.05
CA TYR A 217 -10.67 4.75 6.24
C TYR A 217 -12.14 4.75 6.61
N PHE A 218 -12.71 3.58 6.88
CA PHE A 218 -14.11 3.46 7.29
C PHE A 218 -14.29 2.33 8.29
N ASN A 219 -15.27 2.49 9.17
CA ASN A 219 -15.58 1.51 10.19
C ASN A 219 -16.76 0.64 9.74
N VAL A 220 -16.66 -0.65 10.00
CA VAL A 220 -17.75 -1.61 9.81
C VAL A 220 -17.88 -2.52 11.02
N SER A 221 -19.09 -2.99 11.32
CA SER A 221 -19.32 -3.88 12.45
C SER A 221 -19.99 -5.18 12.00
N VAL A 222 -19.69 -6.23 12.75
CA VAL A 222 -20.38 -7.52 12.67
C VAL A 222 -20.33 -8.19 14.05
N ASN A 223 -21.39 -8.89 14.45
CA ASN A 223 -21.47 -9.59 15.73
C ASN A 223 -21.17 -8.72 16.97
N GLY A 224 -21.42 -7.41 16.88
CA GLY A 224 -21.21 -6.46 17.98
C GLY A 224 -19.77 -5.99 18.18
N ALA A 225 -18.88 -6.29 17.24
CA ALA A 225 -17.51 -5.76 17.19
C ALA A 225 -17.33 -4.86 15.96
N THR A 226 -16.57 -3.79 16.12
CA THR A 226 -16.25 -2.82 15.06
C THR A 226 -14.81 -3.01 14.59
N TYR A 227 -14.62 -2.92 13.29
CA TYR A 227 -13.34 -3.08 12.58
C TYR A 227 -13.14 -1.90 11.66
N GLN A 228 -11.90 -1.46 11.51
CA GLN A 228 -11.53 -0.42 10.55
C GLN A 228 -10.96 -1.05 9.29
N PHE A 229 -11.45 -0.62 8.13
CA PHE A 229 -11.00 -1.07 6.82
C PHE A 229 -10.54 0.12 6.01
N THR A 230 -9.71 -0.17 4.99
CA THR A 230 -9.06 0.87 4.19
C THR A 230 -9.30 0.65 2.70
N VAL A 231 -9.61 1.70 1.95
CA VAL A 231 -9.36 1.76 0.52
C VAL A 231 -8.03 2.47 0.34
N GLU A 232 -6.99 1.70 0.09
CA GLU A 232 -5.63 2.20 -0.07
C GLU A 232 -5.49 2.83 -1.46
N SER A 233 -5.10 4.10 -1.50
CA SER A 233 -5.16 4.95 -2.70
C SER A 233 -4.18 4.53 -3.80
N TYR A 234 -3.07 3.91 -3.45
CA TYR A 234 -2.12 3.38 -4.44
C TYR A 234 -2.64 2.10 -5.12
N LEU A 235 -3.50 1.33 -4.44
CA LEU A 235 -4.15 0.15 -5.00
C LEU A 235 -5.44 0.51 -5.72
N CYS A 236 -6.25 1.37 -5.11
CA CYS A 236 -7.57 1.78 -5.58
C CYS A 236 -7.73 3.30 -5.48
N GLY A 237 -7.16 4.02 -6.45
CA GLY A 237 -7.22 5.48 -6.50
C GLY A 237 -8.62 6.04 -6.74
N PRO A 238 -8.77 7.38 -6.72
CA PRO A 238 -10.07 8.08 -6.71
C PRO A 238 -10.94 7.82 -7.95
N ASP A 239 -10.36 7.35 -9.04
CA ASP A 239 -11.09 7.01 -10.27
C ASP A 239 -11.73 5.61 -10.24
N THR A 240 -11.38 4.77 -9.25
CA THR A 240 -11.92 3.41 -9.12
C THR A 240 -13.37 3.41 -8.60
N ASP A 241 -14.10 2.35 -8.94
CA ASP A 241 -15.49 2.19 -8.49
C ASP A 241 -15.59 2.01 -6.97
N VAL A 242 -14.64 1.30 -6.35
CA VAL A 242 -14.61 1.09 -4.89
C VAL A 242 -14.39 2.40 -4.14
N TYR A 243 -13.46 3.24 -4.59
CA TYR A 243 -13.19 4.54 -3.97
C TYR A 243 -14.45 5.43 -3.98
N LYS A 244 -15.14 5.48 -5.14
CA LYS A 244 -16.40 6.21 -5.29
C LYS A 244 -17.51 5.61 -4.44
N ALA A 245 -17.62 4.27 -4.39
CA ALA A 245 -18.66 3.59 -3.62
C ALA A 245 -18.50 3.85 -2.11
N VAL A 246 -17.28 3.80 -1.56
CA VAL A 246 -17.05 4.10 -0.14
C VAL A 246 -17.43 5.54 0.22
N LYS A 247 -17.21 6.49 -0.67
CA LYS A 247 -17.61 7.89 -0.47
C LYS A 247 -19.13 8.11 -0.46
N GLU A 248 -19.90 7.19 -1.01
CA GLU A 248 -21.37 7.23 -1.03
C GLU A 248 -22.01 6.49 0.15
N LEU A 249 -21.22 5.73 0.95
CA LEU A 249 -21.70 4.99 2.12
C LEU A 249 -22.29 5.91 3.18
N LYS A 250 -23.25 5.35 3.89
CA LYS A 250 -23.90 6.00 5.04
C LYS A 250 -23.84 5.08 6.24
N VAL A 251 -23.72 5.67 7.40
CA VAL A 251 -23.81 4.94 8.66
C VAL A 251 -25.13 4.17 8.70
N GLY A 252 -25.04 2.87 8.98
CA GLY A 252 -26.16 1.94 8.99
C GLY A 252 -26.37 1.17 7.69
N ASP A 253 -25.66 1.49 6.60
CA ASP A 253 -25.69 0.66 5.39
C ASP A 253 -25.13 -0.73 5.70
N VAL A 254 -25.72 -1.76 5.08
CA VAL A 254 -25.22 -3.13 5.15
C VAL A 254 -24.48 -3.43 3.85
N VAL A 255 -23.23 -3.88 3.97
CA VAL A 255 -22.34 -4.05 2.83
C VAL A 255 -21.67 -5.43 2.83
N ASP A 256 -21.38 -5.92 1.63
CA ASP A 256 -20.41 -6.96 1.38
C ASP A 256 -19.14 -6.30 0.81
N LEU A 257 -17.99 -6.72 1.30
CA LEU A 257 -16.69 -6.14 0.98
C LEU A 257 -15.77 -7.23 0.46
N GLU A 258 -14.93 -6.90 -0.53
CA GLU A 258 -13.87 -7.78 -1.00
C GLU A 258 -12.56 -6.98 -1.08
N GLY A 259 -11.43 -7.66 -0.81
CA GLY A 259 -10.13 -7.03 -0.84
C GLY A 259 -9.00 -7.96 -0.39
N PHE A 260 -7.84 -7.40 -0.12
CA PHE A 260 -6.69 -8.14 0.35
C PHE A 260 -6.55 -7.99 1.86
N LEU A 261 -6.30 -9.09 2.57
CA LEU A 261 -6.08 -9.06 4.01
C LEU A 261 -4.66 -8.58 4.33
N TYR A 262 -4.44 -7.29 4.20
CA TYR A 262 -3.21 -6.62 4.61
C TYR A 262 -3.13 -6.52 6.14
N TRP A 263 -1.91 -6.36 6.66
CA TRP A 263 -1.66 -6.30 8.10
C TRP A 263 -0.82 -5.08 8.49
N TYR A 264 -1.28 -4.32 9.47
CA TYR A 264 -0.52 -3.25 10.09
C TYR A 264 -0.85 -3.17 11.58
N GLU A 265 0.03 -3.72 12.43
CA GLU A 265 -0.21 -3.85 13.87
C GLU A 265 -1.51 -4.60 14.21
N GLY A 266 -2.07 -5.32 13.24
CA GLY A 266 -3.36 -6.01 13.25
C GLY A 266 -3.96 -6.09 11.85
N PRO A 267 -5.13 -6.73 11.68
CA PRO A 267 -5.78 -6.80 10.38
C PRO A 267 -6.19 -5.40 9.90
N ASN A 268 -5.72 -5.04 8.73
CA ASN A 268 -6.03 -3.79 8.02
C ASN A 268 -6.39 -4.09 6.56
N PRO A 269 -7.56 -4.68 6.29
CA PRO A 269 -7.92 -5.10 4.94
C PRO A 269 -7.96 -3.93 3.95
N HIS A 270 -7.26 -4.11 2.82
CA HIS A 270 -7.30 -3.18 1.68
C HIS A 270 -8.45 -3.56 0.75
N ILE A 271 -9.53 -2.82 0.82
CA ILE A 271 -10.79 -3.12 0.12
C ILE A 271 -10.73 -2.68 -1.34
N THR A 272 -11.11 -3.59 -2.23
CA THR A 272 -11.11 -3.40 -3.68
C THR A 272 -12.52 -3.44 -4.29
N ALA A 273 -13.53 -3.90 -3.54
CA ALA A 273 -14.92 -3.88 -3.97
C ALA A 273 -15.88 -3.71 -2.79
N VAL A 274 -16.97 -3.00 -3.01
CA VAL A 274 -18.08 -2.77 -2.06
C VAL A 274 -19.39 -3.02 -2.77
N THR A 275 -20.27 -3.81 -2.14
CA THR A 275 -21.66 -4.03 -2.58
C THR A 275 -22.59 -3.69 -1.44
N VAL A 276 -23.43 -2.67 -1.62
CA VAL A 276 -24.49 -2.30 -0.67
C VAL A 276 -25.67 -3.25 -0.88
N GLN A 277 -26.18 -3.84 0.23
CA GLN A 277 -27.29 -4.81 0.21
C GLN A 277 -28.68 -4.14 0.17
#